data_3733d98bd649cef6ed4b133055bc3439
#
_entry.id   3733d98bd649cef6ed4b133055bc3439
#
_cell.length_a   1.000
_cell.length_b   1.000
_cell.length_c   1.000
_cell.angle_alpha   90.00
_cell.angle_beta   90.00
_cell.angle_gamma   90.00
#
_symmetry.space_group_name_H-M   'P 1'
#
loop_
_entity.id
_entity.type
_entity.pdbx_description
1 polymer ?
#
loop_
_entity_poly.entity_id
_entity_poly.type
_entity_poly.pdbx_seq_one_letter_code
_entity_poly.pdbx_strand_id
1 'polypeptide(L)'
;MIKHSSQSKLVTSFPLAVMIAAFFSFTSSNYSLVGKWSILNLDGTPSGEYVNFNEDNTYTVSLPDGTIGERGNYGLKDSVFSIKNSKDVCGSNYWGKYNLKFVGKDSVHFSLIEDSCTNRRMDMVGYNPGLKRYNAK
;
A
#
# COMPACT_ATOMS: atom_id res chain seq x y z
N MET A 1 -11.64 67.62 -56.63
CA MET A 1 -11.18 67.54 -55.23
C MET A 1 -11.45 66.13 -54.76
N ILE A 2 -10.43 65.27 -54.73
CA ILE A 2 -10.55 63.90 -54.27
C ILE A 2 -9.70 63.79 -53.02
N LYS A 3 -10.37 63.59 -51.86
CA LYS A 3 -9.73 63.34 -50.58
C LYS A 3 -9.40 61.86 -50.47
N HIS A 4 -8.11 61.50 -50.47
CA HIS A 4 -7.65 60.21 -50.11
C HIS A 4 -7.67 60.05 -48.57
N SER A 5 -8.49 59.14 -48.04
CA SER A 5 -8.49 58.71 -46.71
C SER A 5 -7.53 57.51 -46.54
N SER A 6 -6.44 57.73 -45.81
CA SER A 6 -5.46 56.70 -45.51
C SER A 6 -6.01 55.89 -44.33
N GLN A 7 -6.33 54.63 -44.55
CA GLN A 7 -6.67 53.68 -43.52
C GLN A 7 -5.38 53.02 -42.99
N SER A 8 -4.97 53.39 -41.79
CA SER A 8 -3.90 52.72 -41.06
C SER A 8 -4.41 51.39 -40.48
N LYS A 9 -3.85 50.28 -40.98
CA LYS A 9 -4.10 48.94 -40.44
C LYS A 9 -3.34 48.79 -39.11
N LEU A 10 -4.07 48.74 -38.00
CA LEU A 10 -3.54 48.30 -36.70
C LEU A 10 -3.29 46.78 -36.81
N VAL A 11 -2.03 46.42 -36.78
CA VAL A 11 -1.62 45.03 -36.62
C VAL A 11 -1.58 44.75 -35.08
N THR A 12 -2.62 44.14 -34.58
CA THR A 12 -2.67 43.63 -33.20
C THR A 12 -1.83 42.34 -33.11
N SER A 13 -0.63 42.48 -32.59
CA SER A 13 0.21 41.35 -32.22
C SER A 13 -0.33 40.70 -30.94
N PHE A 14 -0.91 39.52 -31.08
CA PHE A 14 -1.25 38.68 -29.92
C PHE A 14 0.00 38.01 -29.39
N PRO A 15 0.36 38.17 -28.10
CA PRO A 15 1.42 37.35 -27.54
C PRO A 15 0.91 35.92 -27.38
N LEU A 16 1.61 34.99 -28.01
CA LEU A 16 1.40 33.57 -27.88
C LEU A 16 1.85 33.16 -26.44
N ALA A 17 0.90 33.12 -25.51
CA ALA A 17 1.13 32.59 -24.19
C ALA A 17 1.35 31.08 -24.28
N VAL A 18 2.61 30.66 -24.27
CA VAL A 18 2.99 29.25 -24.15
C VAL A 18 2.62 28.79 -22.74
N MET A 19 1.46 28.15 -22.60
CA MET A 19 1.09 27.42 -21.39
C MET A 19 1.97 26.17 -21.33
N ILE A 20 3.04 26.24 -20.52
CA ILE A 20 3.81 25.07 -20.13
C ILE A 20 2.93 24.33 -19.12
N ALA A 21 2.14 23.36 -19.59
CA ALA A 21 1.49 22.39 -18.73
C ALA A 21 2.59 21.52 -18.11
N ALA A 22 2.97 21.83 -16.86
CA ALA A 22 3.81 20.96 -16.07
C ALA A 22 3.01 19.69 -15.78
N PHE A 23 3.26 18.65 -16.57
CA PHE A 23 2.79 17.31 -16.26
C PHE A 23 3.55 16.84 -15.00
N PHE A 24 2.95 17.02 -13.84
CA PHE A 24 3.35 16.30 -12.65
C PHE A 24 3.05 14.83 -12.89
N SER A 25 4.03 14.10 -13.41
CA SER A 25 4.00 12.65 -13.41
C SER A 25 4.01 12.20 -11.96
N PHE A 26 2.83 11.93 -11.39
CA PHE A 26 2.72 11.18 -10.16
C PHE A 26 3.22 9.78 -10.47
N THR A 27 4.49 9.52 -10.20
CA THR A 27 5.01 8.16 -10.13
C THR A 27 4.36 7.53 -8.90
N SER A 28 3.24 6.85 -9.08
CA SER A 28 2.73 5.91 -8.09
C SER A 28 3.80 4.84 -7.96
N SER A 29 4.55 4.88 -6.87
CA SER A 29 5.48 3.82 -6.52
C SER A 29 4.62 2.59 -6.23
N ASN A 30 4.55 1.67 -7.21
CA ASN A 30 3.84 0.40 -7.10
C ASN A 30 4.61 -0.52 -6.16
N TYR A 31 4.54 -0.27 -4.85
CA TYR A 31 5.05 -1.21 -3.87
C TYR A 31 4.15 -2.43 -3.84
N SER A 32 4.74 -3.61 -3.98
CA SER A 32 4.03 -4.88 -3.91
C SER A 32 4.15 -5.44 -2.50
N LEU A 33 3.04 -5.95 -1.96
CA LEU A 33 3.03 -6.71 -0.71
C LEU A 33 3.52 -8.15 -0.92
N VAL A 34 3.43 -8.69 -2.16
CA VAL A 34 3.86 -10.05 -2.49
C VAL A 34 5.30 -10.29 -2.08
N GLY A 35 5.55 -11.45 -1.47
CA GLY A 35 6.85 -11.90 -1.01
C GLY A 35 6.94 -12.11 0.50
N LYS A 36 8.15 -12.34 0.98
CA LYS A 36 8.44 -12.68 2.38
C LYS A 36 8.75 -11.45 3.21
N TRP A 37 8.15 -11.37 4.38
CA TRP A 37 8.30 -10.26 5.33
C TRP A 37 8.58 -10.79 6.73
N SER A 38 9.49 -10.15 7.44
CA SER A 38 9.71 -10.37 8.87
C SER A 38 8.61 -9.67 9.67
N ILE A 39 8.02 -10.37 10.61
CA ILE A 39 7.10 -9.81 11.60
C ILE A 39 7.94 -9.13 12.68
N LEU A 40 7.57 -7.92 13.06
CA LEU A 40 8.34 -7.12 14.03
C LEU A 40 7.71 -7.20 15.43
N ASN A 41 8.55 -7.21 16.43
CA ASN A 41 8.17 -6.96 17.82
C ASN A 41 7.83 -5.48 18.04
N LEU A 42 7.23 -5.14 19.18
CA LEU A 42 6.90 -3.76 19.55
C LEU A 42 8.11 -2.80 19.58
N ASP A 43 9.30 -3.34 19.85
CA ASP A 43 10.56 -2.58 19.81
C ASP A 43 11.15 -2.42 18.39
N GLY A 44 10.46 -2.95 17.37
CA GLY A 44 10.89 -2.92 15.98
C GLY A 44 11.91 -3.98 15.58
N THR A 45 12.30 -4.88 16.48
CA THR A 45 13.17 -6.00 16.16
C THR A 45 12.39 -7.14 15.49
N PRO A 46 13.02 -7.96 14.62
CA PRO A 46 12.37 -9.14 14.08
C PRO A 46 11.98 -10.15 15.18
N SER A 47 10.74 -10.63 15.13
CA SER A 47 10.24 -11.65 16.10
C SER A 47 10.80 -13.05 15.83
N GLY A 48 11.39 -13.27 14.68
CA GLY A 48 11.77 -14.59 14.16
C GLY A 48 10.66 -15.27 13.35
N GLU A 49 9.47 -14.73 13.35
CA GLU A 49 8.36 -15.17 12.50
C GLU A 49 8.36 -14.43 11.16
N TYR A 50 7.80 -15.08 10.15
CA TYR A 50 7.73 -14.53 8.81
C TYR A 50 6.34 -14.72 8.23
N VAL A 51 5.84 -13.70 7.54
CA VAL A 51 4.67 -13.84 6.68
C VAL A 51 5.12 -13.85 5.21
N ASN A 52 4.56 -14.78 4.43
CA ASN A 52 4.72 -14.81 2.99
C ASN A 52 3.39 -14.54 2.33
N PHE A 53 3.31 -13.47 1.55
CA PHE A 53 2.14 -13.13 0.73
C PHE A 53 2.37 -13.64 -0.70
N ASN A 54 1.49 -14.49 -1.18
CA ASN A 54 1.55 -15.10 -2.50
C ASN A 54 0.75 -14.30 -3.53
N GLU A 55 1.08 -14.46 -4.80
CA GLU A 55 0.38 -13.79 -5.92
C GLU A 55 -1.07 -14.25 -6.09
N ASP A 56 -1.41 -15.44 -5.58
CA ASP A 56 -2.76 -16.01 -5.61
C ASP A 56 -3.68 -15.50 -4.48
N ASN A 57 -3.27 -14.44 -3.77
CA ASN A 57 -3.98 -13.87 -2.63
C ASN A 57 -4.07 -14.80 -1.41
N THR A 58 -3.16 -15.74 -1.28
CA THR A 58 -2.97 -16.54 -0.07
C THR A 58 -1.80 -16.02 0.75
N TYR A 59 -1.80 -16.29 2.05
CA TYR A 59 -0.65 -16.02 2.90
C TYR A 59 -0.35 -17.21 3.82
N THR A 60 0.89 -17.27 4.28
CA THR A 60 1.34 -18.20 5.33
C THR A 60 2.20 -17.45 6.33
N VAL A 61 2.05 -17.81 7.61
CA VAL A 61 2.94 -17.37 8.69
C VAL A 61 3.79 -18.54 9.12
N SER A 62 5.10 -18.37 9.05
CA SER A 62 6.08 -19.36 9.51
C SER A 62 6.61 -18.98 10.87
N LEU A 63 6.63 -19.93 11.79
CA LEU A 63 7.23 -19.80 13.12
C LEU A 63 8.77 -19.83 13.04
N PRO A 64 9.48 -19.48 14.11
CA PRO A 64 10.95 -19.46 14.10
C PRO A 64 11.60 -20.81 13.77
N ASP A 65 10.93 -21.92 14.06
CA ASP A 65 11.38 -23.27 13.73
C ASP A 65 11.08 -23.68 12.26
N GLY A 66 10.47 -22.77 11.47
CA GLY A 66 10.11 -23.00 10.07
C GLY A 66 8.78 -23.71 9.87
N THR A 67 8.07 -24.13 10.92
CA THR A 67 6.72 -24.69 10.78
C THR A 67 5.70 -23.61 10.42
N ILE A 68 4.63 -24.01 9.72
CA ILE A 68 3.54 -23.09 9.36
C ILE A 68 2.58 -23.00 10.53
N GLY A 69 2.55 -21.85 11.20
CA GLY A 69 1.62 -21.55 12.31
C GLY A 69 0.24 -21.15 11.83
N GLU A 70 0.18 -20.40 10.73
CA GLU A 70 -1.07 -19.87 10.21
C GLU A 70 -1.06 -19.77 8.68
N ARG A 71 -2.25 -19.77 8.10
CA ARG A 71 -2.48 -19.53 6.67
C ARG A 71 -3.88 -18.97 6.42
N GLY A 72 -4.07 -18.33 5.28
CA GLY A 72 -5.36 -17.80 4.89
C GLY A 72 -5.32 -17.05 3.58
N ASN A 73 -6.28 -16.16 3.41
CA ASN A 73 -6.41 -15.31 2.24
C ASN A 73 -6.25 -13.85 2.63
N TYR A 74 -5.73 -13.06 1.71
CA TYR A 74 -5.62 -11.62 1.84
C TYR A 74 -6.06 -10.91 0.55
N GLY A 75 -6.32 -9.62 0.66
CA GLY A 75 -6.54 -8.74 -0.47
C GLY A 75 -5.98 -7.35 -0.17
N LEU A 76 -5.57 -6.64 -1.20
CA LEU A 76 -5.13 -5.25 -1.10
C LEU A 76 -5.77 -4.45 -2.22
N LYS A 77 -6.57 -3.45 -1.84
CA LYS A 77 -7.19 -2.51 -2.77
C LYS A 77 -7.17 -1.10 -2.18
N ASP A 78 -6.59 -0.15 -2.90
CA ASP A 78 -6.56 1.27 -2.50
C ASP A 78 -6.07 1.48 -1.05
N SER A 79 -5.00 0.79 -0.66
CA SER A 79 -4.45 0.78 0.70
C SER A 79 -5.32 0.11 1.76
N VAL A 80 -6.45 -0.46 1.42
CA VAL A 80 -7.25 -1.29 2.31
C VAL A 80 -6.78 -2.74 2.19
N PHE A 81 -6.15 -3.22 3.24
CA PHE A 81 -5.73 -4.61 3.39
C PHE A 81 -6.83 -5.39 4.06
N SER A 82 -7.25 -6.49 3.45
CA SER A 82 -8.24 -7.42 4.00
C SER A 82 -7.57 -8.76 4.25
N ILE A 83 -7.89 -9.41 5.37
CA ILE A 83 -7.29 -10.69 5.75
C ILE A 83 -8.33 -11.62 6.38
N LYS A 84 -8.21 -12.91 6.07
CA LYS A 84 -9.05 -13.97 6.60
C LYS A 84 -8.22 -15.23 6.85
N ASN A 85 -8.31 -15.79 8.04
CA ASN A 85 -7.62 -17.01 8.42
C ASN A 85 -8.33 -18.25 7.85
N SER A 86 -7.59 -19.28 7.47
CA SER A 86 -8.14 -20.55 6.99
C SER A 86 -8.64 -21.45 8.12
N LYS A 87 -8.07 -21.30 9.32
CA LYS A 87 -8.50 -22.02 10.51
C LYS A 87 -9.38 -21.14 11.38
N ASP A 88 -10.33 -21.75 12.01
CA ASP A 88 -11.49 -21.13 12.66
C ASP A 88 -11.19 -20.58 14.05
N VAL A 89 -10.14 -19.76 14.17
CA VAL A 89 -9.88 -19.05 15.44
C VAL A 89 -10.92 -17.96 15.69
N CYS A 90 -11.55 -17.44 14.63
CA CYS A 90 -12.55 -16.37 14.70
C CYS A 90 -13.75 -16.58 13.77
N GLY A 91 -13.97 -17.81 13.29
CA GLY A 91 -14.89 -18.08 12.20
C GLY A 91 -14.26 -17.79 10.84
N SER A 92 -14.17 -18.81 9.99
CA SER A 92 -13.53 -18.74 8.66
C SER A 92 -14.19 -17.76 7.67
N ASN A 93 -15.29 -17.12 8.06
CA ASN A 93 -16.07 -16.23 7.21
C ASN A 93 -15.86 -14.73 7.49
N TYR A 94 -15.09 -14.37 8.52
CA TYR A 94 -14.91 -12.97 8.90
C TYR A 94 -13.60 -12.40 8.36
N TRP A 95 -13.73 -11.38 7.52
CA TRP A 95 -12.63 -10.60 7.03
C TRP A 95 -12.30 -9.47 8.02
N GLY A 96 -11.03 -9.37 8.43
CA GLY A 96 -10.51 -8.17 9.06
C GLY A 96 -10.07 -7.17 7.99
N LYS A 97 -10.25 -5.88 8.25
CA LYS A 97 -9.85 -4.79 7.37
C LYS A 97 -8.94 -3.82 8.10
N TYR A 98 -7.89 -3.43 7.42
CA TYR A 98 -6.85 -2.55 7.95
C TYR A 98 -6.42 -1.56 6.87
N ASN A 99 -6.04 -0.35 7.27
CA ASN A 99 -5.26 0.50 6.39
C ASN A 99 -3.83 -0.02 6.35
N LEU A 100 -3.28 -0.20 5.16
CA LEU A 100 -1.89 -0.55 4.94
C LEU A 100 -1.15 0.68 4.44
N LYS A 101 -0.04 1.00 5.10
CA LYS A 101 0.85 2.08 4.70
C LYS A 101 2.25 1.54 4.45
N PHE A 102 2.75 1.70 3.23
CA PHE A 102 4.17 1.47 2.95
C PHE A 102 5.01 2.61 3.51
N VAL A 103 6.10 2.26 4.21
CA VAL A 103 7.14 3.18 4.66
C VAL A 103 8.40 2.85 3.87
N GLY A 104 8.58 3.57 2.76
CA GLY A 104 9.54 3.15 1.73
C GLY A 104 9.12 1.81 1.10
N LYS A 105 10.08 1.13 0.45
CA LYS A 105 9.84 -0.15 -0.24
C LYS A 105 9.93 -1.39 0.67
N ASP A 106 10.49 -1.21 1.86
CA ASP A 106 10.94 -2.32 2.73
C ASP A 106 10.15 -2.45 4.03
N SER A 107 9.21 -1.57 4.29
CA SER A 107 8.40 -1.63 5.51
C SER A 107 6.95 -1.32 5.24
N VAL A 108 6.05 -1.95 6.00
CA VAL A 108 4.61 -1.67 6.01
C VAL A 108 4.10 -1.59 7.43
N HIS A 109 3.13 -0.73 7.65
CA HIS A 109 2.39 -0.59 8.90
C HIS A 109 0.91 -0.80 8.64
N PHE A 110 0.23 -1.37 9.62
CA PHE A 110 -1.21 -1.57 9.61
C PHE A 110 -1.88 -0.69 10.66
N SER A 111 -3.06 -0.19 10.36
CA SER A 111 -3.96 0.41 11.33
C SER A 111 -5.37 -0.14 11.16
N LEU A 112 -6.08 -0.34 12.26
CA LEU A 112 -7.39 -0.98 12.28
C LEU A 112 -8.43 -0.13 11.53
N ILE A 113 -9.19 -0.74 10.64
CA ILE A 113 -10.47 -0.23 10.14
C ILE A 113 -11.58 -0.97 10.85
N GLU A 114 -11.65 -2.30 10.67
CA GLU A 114 -12.71 -3.15 11.18
C GLU A 114 -12.21 -4.59 11.32
N ASP A 115 -12.25 -5.16 12.49
CA ASP A 115 -12.00 -6.58 12.73
C ASP A 115 -12.70 -7.03 14.01
N SER A 116 -13.67 -7.93 13.87
CA SER A 116 -14.38 -8.55 15.00
C SER A 116 -13.58 -9.65 15.69
N CYS A 117 -12.51 -10.16 15.04
CA CYS A 117 -11.62 -11.15 15.61
C CYS A 117 -10.60 -10.53 16.54
N THR A 118 -10.80 -10.65 17.84
CA THR A 118 -9.90 -10.05 18.85
C THR A 118 -8.48 -10.56 18.72
N ASN A 119 -8.26 -11.87 18.56
CA ASN A 119 -6.92 -12.43 18.45
C ASN A 119 -6.19 -11.87 17.22
N ARG A 120 -6.79 -11.93 16.04
CA ARG A 120 -6.19 -11.37 14.82
C ARG A 120 -5.92 -9.87 14.96
N ARG A 121 -6.84 -9.11 15.53
CA ARG A 121 -6.66 -7.68 15.78
C ARG A 121 -5.46 -7.41 16.68
N MET A 122 -5.26 -8.21 17.74
CA MET A 122 -4.09 -8.09 18.61
C MET A 122 -2.80 -8.44 17.87
N ASP A 123 -2.80 -9.48 17.04
CA ASP A 123 -1.65 -9.85 16.22
C ASP A 123 -1.31 -8.79 15.16
N MET A 124 -2.32 -8.18 14.55
CA MET A 124 -2.11 -7.21 13.47
C MET A 124 -1.69 -5.81 13.96
N VAL A 125 -2.25 -5.33 15.06
CA VAL A 125 -2.06 -3.94 15.51
C VAL A 125 -1.78 -3.81 17.02
N GLY A 126 -1.88 -4.87 17.80
CA GLY A 126 -1.63 -4.86 19.24
C GLY A 126 -0.19 -5.21 19.59
N TYR A 127 0.33 -6.31 19.04
CA TYR A 127 1.66 -6.83 19.36
C TYR A 127 2.69 -6.56 18.26
N ASN A 128 2.23 -6.39 17.00
CA ASN A 128 3.10 -6.27 15.85
C ASN A 128 2.94 -4.88 15.20
N PRO A 129 3.92 -3.96 15.33
CA PRO A 129 3.82 -2.63 14.77
C PRO A 129 3.89 -2.60 13.24
N GLY A 130 4.26 -3.73 12.62
CA GLY A 130 4.37 -3.81 11.16
C GLY A 130 5.25 -4.94 10.68
N LEU A 131 5.55 -4.89 9.40
CA LEU A 131 6.38 -5.87 8.72
C LEU A 131 7.58 -5.18 8.07
N LYS A 132 8.69 -5.89 7.99
CA LYS A 132 9.87 -5.46 7.25
C LYS A 132 10.22 -6.49 6.18
N ARG A 133 10.58 -6.04 4.98
CA ARG A 133 10.97 -6.94 3.88
C ARG A 133 12.08 -7.87 4.35
N TYR A 134 11.86 -9.17 4.17
CA TYR A 134 12.89 -10.15 4.48
C TYR A 134 14.00 -10.09 3.44
N ASN A 135 15.20 -9.75 3.89
CA ASN A 135 16.40 -9.82 3.07
C ASN A 135 17.22 -11.02 3.59
N ALA A 136 17.31 -12.09 2.78
CA ALA A 136 18.28 -13.15 3.07
C ALA A 136 19.69 -12.54 3.06
N LYS A 137 20.43 -12.71 4.15
CA LYS A 137 21.86 -12.36 4.19
C LYS A 137 22.68 -13.42 3.48
#